data_8a26c40c4b2741aed36285ed9286dbaa
#
_entry.id   8a26c40c4b2741aed36285ed9286dbaa
#
_cell.length_a   1.000
_cell.length_b   1.000
_cell.length_c   1.000
_cell.angle_alpha   90.00
_cell.angle_beta   90.00
_cell.angle_gamma   90.00
#
_symmetry.space_group_name_H-M   'P 1'
#
loop_
_entity.id
_entity.type
_entity.pdbx_description
1 polymer ?
#
loop_
_entity_poly.entity_id
_entity_poly.type
_entity_poly.pdbx_seq_one_letter_code
_entity_poly.pdbx_strand_id
1 'polypeptide(L)'
;MINFNVGAWRPTTGQARAARLASANDLVTRTLAQHGLTSGSGTASSHGDGSETMRSALSGLMARLQPDGGPATPPADIPAGAAFAEDAFTCAAGTRRYHTYVPASAREGITGLVVMLHGCTQTPEDFAVGTGMNALAEQHRFVVVYPQQSRGDNAQSCWNWFSRGDQMRDRGEPAILAGLTREVIARHAIPADKVFVAGLSAGAAMAVILGGAYPDLFHAVGAHSGLPAGAAKDVTSAFSAMAGREAGSAPRDTPTRTIVFHGDADATVHPSNGAAIVRQALEGGPAQSLQTDAERAAGGRSYRLSTTYDADGAEAVEHWLIEGLGHAWSGGQPAGSYTDPKGPDASAEMVRFFFSPSS
;
A
#
# COMPACT_ATOMS: atom_id res chain seq x y z
N MET A 1 7.18 -41.03 -45.01
CA MET A 1 8.14 -40.08 -44.45
C MET A 1 7.51 -38.68 -44.56
N ILE A 2 6.98 -38.19 -43.51
CA ILE A 2 6.44 -36.82 -43.43
C ILE A 2 7.10 -36.16 -42.22
N ASN A 3 7.97 -35.19 -42.49
CA ASN A 3 8.62 -34.37 -41.48
C ASN A 3 7.68 -33.22 -41.08
N PHE A 4 7.26 -33.18 -39.84
CA PHE A 4 6.68 -32.00 -39.23
C PHE A 4 7.71 -31.33 -38.29
N ASN A 5 8.32 -30.26 -38.82
CA ASN A 5 9.12 -29.38 -38.00
C ASN A 5 8.30 -28.07 -37.77
N VAL A 6 7.57 -28.02 -36.66
CA VAL A 6 6.90 -26.78 -36.21
C VAL A 6 7.66 -26.30 -35.02
N GLY A 7 8.64 -25.45 -35.27
CA GLY A 7 9.32 -24.66 -34.24
C GLY A 7 8.34 -23.66 -33.63
N ALA A 8 7.73 -24.01 -32.52
CA ALA A 8 6.92 -23.08 -31.73
C ALA A 8 7.84 -22.04 -31.06
N TRP A 9 7.86 -20.85 -31.64
CA TRP A 9 8.50 -19.71 -31.03
C TRP A 9 7.84 -19.39 -29.67
N ARG A 10 8.55 -19.58 -28.54
CA ARG A 10 8.11 -19.19 -27.22
C ARG A 10 8.55 -17.75 -26.96
N PRO A 11 7.62 -16.80 -26.74
CA PRO A 11 8.00 -15.44 -26.40
C PRO A 11 8.78 -15.44 -25.07
N THR A 12 9.80 -14.58 -24.98
CA THR A 12 10.55 -14.38 -23.74
C THR A 12 9.63 -13.85 -22.64
N THR A 13 9.93 -14.14 -21.38
CA THR A 13 9.10 -13.78 -20.21
C THR A 13 8.72 -12.29 -20.14
N GLY A 14 9.60 -11.40 -20.61
CA GLY A 14 9.34 -9.96 -20.71
C GLY A 14 8.29 -9.59 -21.75
N GLN A 15 8.31 -10.23 -22.92
CA GLN A 15 7.32 -10.00 -23.97
C GLN A 15 5.93 -10.52 -23.61
N ALA A 16 5.85 -11.66 -22.91
CA ALA A 16 4.59 -12.20 -22.41
C ALA A 16 3.96 -11.29 -21.33
N ARG A 17 4.78 -10.64 -20.49
CA ARG A 17 4.34 -9.67 -19.50
C ARG A 17 3.85 -8.36 -20.13
N ALA A 18 4.60 -7.82 -21.08
CA ALA A 18 4.20 -6.64 -21.84
C ALA A 18 2.88 -6.87 -22.61
N ALA A 19 2.71 -8.07 -23.22
CA ALA A 19 1.47 -8.45 -23.88
C ALA A 19 0.28 -8.56 -22.92
N ARG A 20 0.48 -9.05 -21.69
CA ARG A 20 -0.58 -9.14 -20.64
C ARG A 20 -0.96 -7.77 -20.10
N LEU A 21 0.00 -6.87 -19.90
CA LEU A 21 -0.24 -5.49 -19.47
C LEU A 21 -0.94 -4.69 -20.57
N ALA A 22 -0.53 -4.87 -21.85
CA ALA A 22 -1.23 -4.29 -22.98
C ALA A 22 -2.67 -4.81 -23.09
N SER A 23 -2.90 -6.11 -22.85
CA SER A 23 -4.25 -6.71 -22.83
C SER A 23 -5.11 -6.19 -21.68
N ALA A 24 -4.54 -5.98 -20.51
CA ALA A 24 -5.26 -5.42 -19.36
C ALA A 24 -5.63 -3.95 -19.59
N ASN A 25 -4.69 -3.14 -20.08
CA ASN A 25 -4.96 -1.75 -20.45
C ASN A 25 -5.98 -1.64 -21.60
N ASP A 26 -5.89 -2.52 -22.59
CA ASP A 26 -6.82 -2.58 -23.73
C ASP A 26 -8.23 -3.04 -23.28
N LEU A 27 -8.30 -3.97 -22.31
CA LEU A 27 -9.57 -4.36 -21.69
C LEU A 27 -10.19 -3.21 -20.91
N VAL A 28 -9.42 -2.49 -20.12
CA VAL A 28 -9.87 -1.29 -19.39
C VAL A 28 -10.36 -0.23 -20.37
N THR A 29 -9.58 0.05 -21.42
CA THR A 29 -9.95 1.04 -22.44
C THR A 29 -11.20 0.61 -23.20
N ARG A 30 -11.35 -0.67 -23.55
CA ARG A 30 -12.56 -1.19 -24.22
C ARG A 30 -13.77 -1.18 -23.31
N THR A 31 -13.61 -1.54 -22.03
CA THR A 31 -14.69 -1.48 -21.05
C THR A 31 -15.14 -0.03 -20.83
N LEU A 32 -14.20 0.89 -20.72
CA LEU A 32 -14.49 2.32 -20.66
C LEU A 32 -15.18 2.83 -21.94
N ALA A 33 -14.73 2.37 -23.12
CA ALA A 33 -15.34 2.70 -24.40
C ALA A 33 -16.74 2.10 -24.57
N GLN A 34 -16.96 0.85 -24.18
CA GLN A 34 -18.26 0.18 -24.17
C GLN A 34 -19.30 0.88 -23.28
N HIS A 35 -18.81 1.51 -22.21
CA HIS A 35 -19.65 2.31 -21.30
C HIS A 35 -19.60 3.81 -21.61
N GLY A 36 -19.04 4.22 -22.76
CA GLY A 36 -19.03 5.61 -23.22
C GLY A 36 -18.16 6.55 -22.39
N LEU A 37 -17.11 6.04 -21.74
CA LEU A 37 -16.25 6.75 -20.81
C LEU A 37 -14.90 7.20 -21.46
N THR A 38 -14.74 7.07 -22.77
CA THR A 38 -13.59 7.62 -23.49
C THR A 38 -13.96 8.97 -24.09
N SER A 39 -13.09 9.98 -23.90
CA SER A 39 -13.23 11.31 -24.49
C SER A 39 -13.06 11.23 -26.00
N GLY A 40 -14.18 11.05 -26.72
CA GLY A 40 -14.24 11.13 -28.17
C GLY A 40 -15.35 12.12 -28.53
N SER A 41 -15.00 13.20 -29.23
CA SER A 41 -15.89 14.21 -29.76
C SER A 41 -16.94 13.58 -30.68
N GLY A 42 -18.24 13.70 -30.34
CA GLY A 42 -19.33 13.24 -31.21
C GLY A 42 -20.71 13.34 -30.56
N THR A 43 -21.45 14.34 -30.92
CA THR A 43 -22.91 14.58 -30.95
C THR A 43 -23.84 13.74 -30.06
N ALA A 44 -24.61 14.47 -29.27
CA ALA A 44 -25.66 14.01 -28.38
C ALA A 44 -26.79 13.22 -29.10
N SER A 45 -27.24 12.17 -28.41
CA SER A 45 -28.60 11.65 -28.50
C SER A 45 -29.05 11.15 -27.14
N SER A 46 -30.17 11.66 -26.71
CA SER A 46 -30.87 11.45 -25.44
C SER A 46 -31.43 10.04 -25.33
N HIS A 47 -31.13 9.29 -24.26
CA HIS A 47 -32.03 8.38 -23.53
C HIS A 47 -31.39 7.88 -22.21
N GLY A 48 -32.06 8.15 -21.08
CA GLY A 48 -32.28 7.28 -19.90
C GLY A 48 -31.22 7.10 -18.83
N ASP A 49 -31.16 7.98 -17.90
CA ASP A 49 -31.14 7.99 -16.42
C ASP A 49 -30.33 7.02 -15.55
N GLY A 50 -29.77 5.93 -16.04
CA GLY A 50 -28.91 5.03 -15.23
C GLY A 50 -27.42 5.21 -15.48
N SER A 51 -27.06 5.73 -16.65
CA SER A 51 -25.66 5.88 -17.08
C SER A 51 -25.00 7.18 -16.57
N GLU A 52 -25.80 8.21 -16.30
CA GLU A 52 -25.29 9.49 -15.77
C GLU A 52 -24.87 9.41 -14.31
N THR A 53 -25.58 8.64 -13.50
CA THR A 53 -25.21 8.43 -12.07
C THR A 53 -23.90 7.66 -11.95
N MET A 54 -23.68 6.68 -12.80
CA MET A 54 -22.45 5.89 -12.82
C MET A 54 -21.28 6.67 -13.42
N ARG A 55 -21.51 7.47 -14.46
CA ARG A 55 -20.52 8.40 -15.03
C ARG A 55 -20.13 9.49 -14.03
N SER A 56 -21.09 10.07 -13.33
CA SER A 56 -20.85 11.07 -12.30
C SER A 56 -20.07 10.48 -11.13
N ALA A 57 -20.39 9.25 -10.69
CA ALA A 57 -19.64 8.56 -9.64
C ALA A 57 -18.20 8.22 -10.07
N LEU A 58 -18.00 7.73 -11.31
CA LEU A 58 -16.65 7.46 -11.83
C LEU A 58 -15.84 8.73 -12.11
N SER A 59 -16.46 9.77 -12.70
CA SER A 59 -15.84 11.08 -12.86
C SER A 59 -15.47 11.71 -11.52
N GLY A 60 -16.36 11.61 -10.52
CA GLY A 60 -16.11 12.07 -9.18
C GLY A 60 -14.98 11.29 -8.47
N LEU A 61 -14.89 9.98 -8.71
CA LEU A 61 -13.80 9.14 -8.21
C LEU A 61 -12.48 9.47 -8.92
N MET A 62 -12.50 9.60 -10.26
CA MET A 62 -11.31 9.98 -11.04
C MET A 62 -10.87 11.41 -10.76
N ALA A 63 -11.78 12.36 -10.55
CA ALA A 63 -11.46 13.71 -10.13
C ALA A 63 -10.91 13.78 -8.70
N ARG A 64 -11.32 12.86 -7.82
CA ARG A 64 -10.75 12.71 -6.47
C ARG A 64 -9.39 12.02 -6.45
N LEU A 65 -9.04 11.29 -7.51
CA LEU A 65 -7.74 10.64 -7.72
C LEU A 65 -6.78 11.51 -8.58
N GLN A 66 -7.26 12.64 -9.11
CA GLN A 66 -6.36 13.65 -9.70
C GLN A 66 -5.96 14.61 -8.57
N PRO A 67 -4.69 14.70 -8.20
CA PRO A 67 -4.23 15.86 -7.47
C PRO A 67 -4.46 17.06 -8.39
N ASP A 68 -5.15 18.08 -7.92
CA ASP A 68 -5.03 19.41 -8.51
C ASP A 68 -3.54 19.64 -8.71
N GLY A 69 -3.12 20.00 -9.94
CA GLY A 69 -1.71 20.11 -10.29
C GLY A 69 -0.98 21.12 -9.41
N GLY A 70 -0.77 20.69 -8.16
CA GLY A 70 0.01 21.40 -7.17
C GLY A 70 1.46 21.48 -7.62
N PRO A 71 2.19 22.49 -7.18
CA PRO A 71 3.61 22.61 -7.44
C PRO A 71 4.32 21.32 -7.04
N ALA A 72 5.33 20.93 -7.82
CA ALA A 72 6.17 19.76 -7.48
C ALA A 72 6.55 19.83 -6.00
N THR A 73 6.30 18.74 -5.27
CA THR A 73 6.63 18.64 -3.85
C THR A 73 8.07 19.10 -3.65
N PRO A 74 8.33 20.11 -2.81
CA PRO A 74 9.69 20.55 -2.58
C PRO A 74 10.51 19.36 -2.06
N PRO A 75 11.79 19.22 -2.47
CA PRO A 75 12.65 18.17 -1.94
C PRO A 75 12.63 18.26 -0.41
N ALA A 76 12.45 17.10 0.23
CA ALA A 76 12.52 17.01 1.69
C ALA A 76 13.83 17.64 2.15
N ASP A 77 13.76 18.49 3.18
CA ASP A 77 14.95 19.07 3.79
C ASP A 77 15.75 17.92 4.44
N ILE A 78 16.86 17.54 3.82
CA ILE A 78 17.66 16.40 4.25
C ILE A 78 18.70 16.90 5.25
N PRO A 79 18.64 16.45 6.52
CA PRO A 79 19.61 16.86 7.53
C PRO A 79 21.05 16.58 7.12
N ALA A 80 21.98 17.42 7.57
CA ALA A 80 23.39 17.21 7.31
C ALA A 80 23.85 15.85 7.86
N GLY A 81 24.42 15.00 7.00
CA GLY A 81 24.85 13.64 7.34
C GLY A 81 23.79 12.56 7.11
N ALA A 82 22.57 12.92 6.80
CA ALA A 82 21.56 11.98 6.27
C ALA A 82 21.71 11.84 4.75
N ALA A 83 21.14 10.75 4.21
CA ALA A 83 21.09 10.50 2.76
C ALA A 83 19.68 10.12 2.33
N PHE A 84 19.23 10.66 1.19
CA PHE A 84 18.01 10.23 0.50
C PHE A 84 18.38 9.94 -0.95
N ALA A 85 18.68 8.67 -1.24
CA ALA A 85 19.29 8.25 -2.50
C ALA A 85 18.36 7.34 -3.30
N GLU A 86 18.30 7.55 -4.60
CA GLU A 86 17.61 6.68 -5.55
C GLU A 86 18.50 5.51 -5.96
N ASP A 87 17.89 4.33 -6.08
CA ASP A 87 18.53 3.10 -6.56
C ASP A 87 17.50 2.25 -7.33
N ALA A 88 17.92 1.12 -7.88
CA ALA A 88 17.05 0.19 -8.60
C ALA A 88 17.41 -1.25 -8.30
N PHE A 89 16.41 -2.06 -7.99
CA PHE A 89 16.53 -3.50 -7.82
C PHE A 89 15.94 -4.25 -9.01
N THR A 90 16.64 -5.27 -9.50
CA THR A 90 16.21 -6.12 -10.62
C THR A 90 16.26 -7.59 -10.23
N CYS A 91 15.18 -8.32 -10.52
CA CYS A 91 15.10 -9.76 -10.40
C CYS A 91 14.30 -10.37 -11.54
N ALA A 92 14.09 -11.69 -11.53
CA ALA A 92 13.32 -12.38 -12.57
C ALA A 92 11.86 -11.88 -12.70
N ALA A 93 11.29 -11.29 -11.63
CA ALA A 93 9.93 -10.74 -11.63
C ALA A 93 9.85 -9.34 -12.25
N GLY A 94 10.97 -8.61 -12.38
CA GLY A 94 11.04 -7.28 -12.97
C GLY A 94 12.01 -6.36 -12.24
N THR A 95 11.90 -5.06 -12.54
CA THR A 95 12.75 -4.01 -11.95
C THR A 95 11.88 -3.03 -11.19
N ARG A 96 12.41 -2.50 -10.06
CA ARG A 96 11.76 -1.45 -9.30
C ARG A 96 12.79 -0.42 -8.85
N ARG A 97 12.52 0.87 -9.14
CA ARG A 97 13.26 1.98 -8.53
C ARG A 97 12.77 2.18 -7.09
N TYR A 98 13.64 2.67 -6.25
CA TYR A 98 13.31 2.98 -4.86
C TYR A 98 14.21 4.07 -4.32
N HIS A 99 13.74 4.81 -3.33
CA HIS A 99 14.56 5.71 -2.54
C HIS A 99 14.86 5.08 -1.19
N THR A 100 16.09 5.27 -0.71
CA THR A 100 16.49 4.88 0.64
C THR A 100 16.82 6.14 1.43
N TYR A 101 16.15 6.32 2.55
CA TYR A 101 16.52 7.31 3.55
C TYR A 101 17.36 6.66 4.63
N VAL A 102 18.60 7.11 4.75
CA VAL A 102 19.52 6.70 5.82
C VAL A 102 19.69 7.92 6.74
N PRO A 103 19.23 7.85 8.00
CA PRO A 103 19.29 8.99 8.91
C PRO A 103 20.72 9.33 9.31
N ALA A 104 20.99 10.58 9.63
CA ALA A 104 22.29 11.02 10.13
C ALA A 104 22.64 10.30 11.45
N SER A 105 21.64 9.97 12.24
CA SER A 105 21.76 9.21 13.49
C SER A 105 22.13 7.73 13.30
N ALA A 106 22.08 7.18 12.07
CA ALA A 106 22.47 5.80 11.76
C ALA A 106 23.92 5.46 12.14
N ARG A 107 24.81 6.47 12.25
CA ARG A 107 26.18 6.31 12.75
C ARG A 107 26.26 5.77 14.20
N GLU A 108 25.19 5.90 14.95
CA GLU A 108 25.06 5.38 16.33
C GLU A 108 24.49 3.96 16.37
N GLY A 109 24.33 3.32 15.21
CA GLY A 109 23.73 2.02 15.00
C GLY A 109 22.32 2.10 14.43
N ILE A 110 22.01 1.21 13.50
CA ILE A 110 20.69 1.10 12.86
C ILE A 110 19.82 0.18 13.70
N THR A 111 18.60 0.63 14.02
CA THR A 111 17.64 -0.11 14.86
C THR A 111 16.67 -0.97 14.06
N GLY A 112 16.48 -0.71 12.75
CA GLY A 112 15.58 -1.46 11.90
C GLY A 112 15.34 -0.82 10.52
N LEU A 113 14.35 -1.34 9.82
CA LEU A 113 13.93 -0.92 8.48
C LEU A 113 12.41 -0.80 8.38
N VAL A 114 11.92 0.30 7.82
CA VAL A 114 10.52 0.44 7.43
C VAL A 114 10.42 0.62 5.92
N VAL A 115 9.68 -0.27 5.24
CA VAL A 115 9.34 -0.14 3.81
C VAL A 115 8.03 0.60 3.69
N MET A 116 8.01 1.75 3.02
CA MET A 116 6.88 2.67 2.89
C MET A 116 6.32 2.63 1.46
N LEU A 117 5.10 2.13 1.29
CA LEU A 117 4.44 1.94 0.00
C LEU A 117 3.39 3.04 -0.23
N HIS A 118 3.66 3.92 -1.19
CA HIS A 118 2.79 5.05 -1.52
C HIS A 118 1.42 4.63 -2.09
N GLY A 119 0.44 5.51 -2.04
CA GLY A 119 -0.85 5.35 -2.70
C GLY A 119 -0.78 5.58 -4.21
N CYS A 120 -1.89 5.32 -4.90
CA CYS A 120 -1.99 5.63 -6.34
C CYS A 120 -1.67 7.09 -6.61
N THR A 121 -1.04 7.37 -7.76
CA THR A 121 -0.64 8.71 -8.24
C THR A 121 0.44 9.42 -7.44
N GLN A 122 0.83 8.93 -6.27
CA GLN A 122 1.93 9.48 -5.48
C GLN A 122 3.31 9.06 -6.01
N THR A 123 4.35 9.75 -5.52
CA THR A 123 5.76 9.40 -5.69
C THR A 123 6.40 9.07 -4.34
N PRO A 124 7.56 8.42 -4.32
CA PRO A 124 8.34 8.19 -3.10
C PRO A 124 8.60 9.46 -2.30
N GLU A 125 8.96 10.55 -2.98
CA GLU A 125 9.29 11.84 -2.36
C GLU A 125 8.05 12.49 -1.74
N ASP A 126 6.93 12.49 -2.48
CA ASP A 126 5.65 13.00 -1.98
C ASP A 126 5.20 12.24 -0.74
N PHE A 127 5.31 10.91 -0.77
CA PHE A 127 4.93 10.06 0.34
C PHE A 127 5.86 10.21 1.55
N ALA A 128 7.18 10.36 1.32
CA ALA A 128 8.15 10.63 2.38
C ALA A 128 7.84 11.95 3.11
N VAL A 129 7.56 13.02 2.34
CA VAL A 129 7.16 14.31 2.90
C VAL A 129 5.83 14.20 3.63
N GLY A 130 4.81 13.62 2.98
CA GLY A 130 3.45 13.53 3.52
C GLY A 130 3.35 12.74 4.82
N THR A 131 4.07 11.63 4.93
CA THR A 131 4.06 10.80 6.13
C THR A 131 4.99 11.31 7.24
N GLY A 132 5.99 12.12 6.91
CA GLY A 132 6.99 12.57 7.88
C GLY A 132 7.87 11.45 8.45
N MET A 133 7.87 10.26 7.84
CA MET A 133 8.57 9.08 8.35
C MET A 133 10.09 9.29 8.47
N ASN A 134 10.68 10.14 7.62
CA ASN A 134 12.12 10.46 7.70
C ASN A 134 12.49 11.16 9.02
N ALA A 135 11.62 12.02 9.56
CA ALA A 135 11.88 12.66 10.85
C ALA A 135 11.85 11.66 12.01
N LEU A 136 10.97 10.68 11.96
CA LEU A 136 10.95 9.57 12.93
C LEU A 136 12.17 8.66 12.76
N ALA A 137 12.62 8.45 11.52
CA ALA A 137 13.84 7.70 11.25
C ALA A 137 15.07 8.37 11.91
N GLU A 138 15.18 9.70 11.89
CA GLU A 138 16.22 10.45 12.61
C GLU A 138 16.15 10.23 14.12
N GLN A 139 14.94 10.24 14.69
CA GLN A 139 14.74 10.09 16.13
C GLN A 139 15.04 8.68 16.63
N HIS A 140 14.68 7.67 15.83
CA HIS A 140 14.71 6.25 16.22
C HIS A 140 15.81 5.44 15.53
N ARG A 141 16.60 6.04 14.63
CA ARG A 141 17.76 5.43 13.95
C ARG A 141 17.44 4.25 13.02
N PHE A 142 16.26 4.25 12.39
CA PHE A 142 15.91 3.22 11.41
C PHE A 142 16.06 3.74 9.96
N VAL A 143 16.31 2.84 9.04
CA VAL A 143 16.34 3.13 7.60
C VAL A 143 14.91 3.10 7.06
N VAL A 144 14.59 3.99 6.11
CA VAL A 144 13.30 3.94 5.40
C VAL A 144 13.55 3.67 3.92
N VAL A 145 12.77 2.78 3.34
CA VAL A 145 12.78 2.51 1.91
C VAL A 145 11.42 2.87 1.30
N TYR A 146 11.46 3.62 0.20
CA TYR A 146 10.29 4.05 -0.56
C TYR A 146 10.37 3.49 -1.98
N PRO A 147 9.83 2.29 -2.23
CA PRO A 147 9.73 1.77 -3.59
C PRO A 147 8.80 2.62 -4.44
N GLN A 148 9.14 2.77 -5.73
CA GLN A 148 8.38 3.56 -6.69
C GLN A 148 7.56 2.66 -7.62
N GLN A 149 6.24 2.80 -7.62
CA GLN A 149 5.42 2.23 -8.67
C GLN A 149 5.40 3.15 -9.87
N SER A 150 5.83 2.64 -11.02
CA SER A 150 5.94 3.44 -12.24
C SER A 150 4.62 3.44 -13.04
N ARG A 151 4.41 4.50 -13.83
CA ARG A 151 3.31 4.53 -14.81
C ARG A 151 3.46 3.49 -15.92
N GLY A 152 4.67 2.98 -16.15
CA GLY A 152 4.93 1.89 -17.08
C GLY A 152 4.45 0.53 -16.58
N ASP A 153 4.42 0.33 -15.26
CA ASP A 153 3.94 -0.89 -14.62
C ASP A 153 2.43 -0.82 -14.30
N ASN A 154 1.94 0.38 -14.01
CA ASN A 154 0.51 0.67 -13.81
C ASN A 154 0.24 2.14 -14.15
N ALA A 155 -0.73 2.42 -15.03
CA ALA A 155 -1.02 3.76 -15.57
C ALA A 155 -1.35 4.81 -14.50
N GLN A 156 -1.86 4.39 -13.34
CA GLN A 156 -2.16 5.24 -12.19
C GLN A 156 -1.09 5.17 -11.10
N SER A 157 0.07 4.56 -11.39
CA SER A 157 1.10 4.29 -10.38
C SER A 157 0.54 3.57 -9.14
N CYS A 158 -0.50 2.76 -9.30
CA CYS A 158 -1.06 1.93 -8.24
C CYS A 158 -0.29 0.61 -8.14
N TRP A 159 -0.05 0.11 -6.95
CA TRP A 159 0.37 -1.27 -6.76
C TRP A 159 -0.70 -2.22 -7.28
N ASN A 160 -0.29 -3.30 -7.95
CA ASN A 160 -1.22 -4.23 -8.62
C ASN A 160 -1.81 -5.26 -7.63
N TRP A 161 -2.19 -4.81 -6.43
CA TRP A 161 -2.71 -5.62 -5.32
C TRP A 161 -3.92 -6.48 -5.68
N PHE A 162 -4.67 -6.11 -6.74
CA PHE A 162 -5.84 -6.83 -7.25
C PHE A 162 -5.49 -7.93 -8.26
N SER A 163 -4.25 -8.04 -8.67
CA SER A 163 -3.81 -9.06 -9.63
C SER A 163 -3.38 -10.34 -8.89
N ARG A 164 -3.90 -11.48 -9.26
CA ARG A 164 -3.56 -12.76 -8.63
C ARG A 164 -2.06 -13.08 -8.63
N GLY A 165 -1.34 -12.63 -9.67
CA GLY A 165 0.12 -12.82 -9.78
C GLY A 165 0.90 -11.97 -8.79
N ASP A 166 0.30 -10.89 -8.30
CA ASP A 166 0.89 -9.90 -7.40
C ASP A 166 0.40 -10.04 -5.95
N GLN A 167 -0.11 -11.22 -5.59
CA GLN A 167 -0.57 -11.56 -4.22
C GLN A 167 0.15 -12.78 -3.63
N MET A 168 1.18 -13.29 -4.31
CA MET A 168 1.81 -14.55 -3.95
C MET A 168 3.31 -14.35 -3.73
N ARG A 169 3.86 -15.15 -2.80
CA ARG A 169 5.30 -15.25 -2.58
C ARG A 169 6.02 -15.61 -3.88
N ASP A 170 7.18 -15.01 -4.10
CA ASP A 170 8.11 -15.22 -5.22
C ASP A 170 7.52 -14.94 -6.62
N ARG A 171 6.46 -14.13 -6.67
CA ARG A 171 5.83 -13.69 -7.92
C ARG A 171 5.56 -12.19 -7.94
N GLY A 172 5.57 -11.61 -9.14
CA GLY A 172 5.16 -10.24 -9.41
C GLY A 172 5.82 -9.19 -8.52
N GLU A 173 5.04 -8.21 -8.11
CA GLU A 173 5.52 -7.11 -7.25
C GLU A 173 6.00 -7.58 -5.88
N PRO A 174 5.33 -8.53 -5.18
CA PRO A 174 5.84 -9.05 -3.92
C PRO A 174 7.26 -9.62 -3.99
N ALA A 175 7.61 -10.32 -5.08
CA ALA A 175 8.97 -10.84 -5.26
C ALA A 175 10.01 -9.73 -5.41
N ILE A 176 9.67 -8.67 -6.15
CA ILE A 176 10.55 -7.52 -6.34
C ILE A 176 10.75 -6.78 -5.00
N LEU A 177 9.64 -6.49 -4.30
CA LEU A 177 9.65 -5.76 -3.04
C LEU A 177 10.39 -6.52 -1.93
N ALA A 178 10.18 -7.81 -1.81
CA ALA A 178 10.93 -8.65 -0.86
C ALA A 178 12.42 -8.73 -1.23
N GLY A 179 12.75 -8.82 -2.52
CA GLY A 179 14.13 -8.85 -3.00
C GLY A 179 14.89 -7.57 -2.69
N LEU A 180 14.30 -6.40 -3.01
CA LEU A 180 14.91 -5.11 -2.71
C LEU A 180 15.06 -4.89 -1.20
N THR A 181 14.08 -5.34 -0.40
CA THR A 181 14.17 -5.25 1.06
C THR A 181 15.37 -6.05 1.60
N ARG A 182 15.57 -7.28 1.12
CA ARG A 182 16.74 -8.09 1.49
C ARG A 182 18.06 -7.46 1.06
N GLU A 183 18.11 -6.82 -0.11
CA GLU A 183 19.30 -6.10 -0.56
C GLU A 183 19.65 -4.94 0.39
N VAL A 184 18.66 -4.15 0.79
CA VAL A 184 18.85 -3.03 1.72
C VAL A 184 19.27 -3.53 3.10
N ILE A 185 18.67 -4.63 3.61
CA ILE A 185 19.09 -5.28 4.86
C ILE A 185 20.57 -5.64 4.82
N ALA A 186 21.02 -6.30 3.74
CA ALA A 186 22.40 -6.70 3.60
C ALA A 186 23.36 -5.50 3.48
N ARG A 187 22.97 -4.47 2.72
CA ARG A 187 23.76 -3.25 2.49
C ARG A 187 24.00 -2.45 3.76
N HIS A 188 23.01 -2.38 4.64
CA HIS A 188 23.04 -1.55 5.84
C HIS A 188 23.17 -2.34 7.15
N ALA A 189 23.40 -3.66 7.07
CA ALA A 189 23.52 -4.56 8.23
C ALA A 189 22.34 -4.43 9.22
N ILE A 190 21.10 -4.37 8.70
CA ILE A 190 19.88 -4.17 9.48
C ILE A 190 19.54 -5.44 10.26
N PRO A 191 19.12 -5.34 11.53
CA PRO A 191 18.63 -6.49 12.29
C PRO A 191 17.45 -7.17 11.58
N ALA A 192 17.56 -8.47 11.35
CA ALA A 192 16.58 -9.21 10.55
C ALA A 192 15.18 -9.26 11.19
N ASP A 193 15.11 -9.18 12.51
CA ASP A 193 13.88 -9.16 13.32
C ASP A 193 13.23 -7.76 13.44
N LYS A 194 13.82 -6.73 12.83
CA LYS A 194 13.39 -5.33 12.88
C LYS A 194 13.09 -4.77 11.47
N VAL A 195 12.34 -5.53 10.69
CA VAL A 195 11.94 -5.18 9.32
C VAL A 195 10.42 -5.11 9.24
N PHE A 196 9.90 -3.96 8.81
CA PHE A 196 8.47 -3.65 8.80
C PHE A 196 8.03 -3.09 7.45
N VAL A 197 6.76 -3.19 7.13
CA VAL A 197 6.18 -2.61 5.91
C VAL A 197 4.90 -1.86 6.22
N ALA A 198 4.76 -0.67 5.64
CA ALA A 198 3.55 0.12 5.76
C ALA A 198 3.17 0.77 4.44
N GLY A 199 1.94 1.25 4.33
CA GLY A 199 1.51 1.98 3.14
C GLY A 199 0.13 2.60 3.26
N LEU A 200 -0.21 3.37 2.21
CA LEU A 200 -1.50 4.03 2.04
C LEU A 200 -2.27 3.41 0.87
N SER A 201 -3.58 3.15 1.04
CA SER A 201 -4.47 2.76 -0.07
C SER A 201 -3.98 1.48 -0.80
N ALA A 202 -3.66 1.56 -2.08
CA ALA A 202 -3.05 0.47 -2.85
C ALA A 202 -1.72 0.01 -2.22
N GLY A 203 -0.93 0.93 -1.65
CA GLY A 203 0.29 0.62 -0.92
C GLY A 203 0.02 -0.14 0.38
N ALA A 204 -1.05 0.20 1.10
CA ALA A 204 -1.48 -0.55 2.27
C ALA A 204 -1.95 -1.96 1.92
N ALA A 205 -2.72 -2.11 0.84
CA ALA A 205 -3.14 -3.43 0.36
C ALA A 205 -1.92 -4.30 -0.03
N MET A 206 -0.90 -3.72 -0.68
CA MET A 206 0.34 -4.42 -0.98
C MET A 206 1.16 -4.72 0.29
N ALA A 207 1.18 -3.84 1.29
CA ALA A 207 1.81 -4.09 2.59
C ALA A 207 1.17 -5.29 3.31
N VAL A 208 -0.17 -5.37 3.29
CA VAL A 208 -0.92 -6.51 3.82
C VAL A 208 -0.58 -7.81 3.08
N ILE A 209 -0.47 -7.77 1.75
CA ILE A 209 -0.03 -8.92 0.94
C ILE A 209 1.39 -9.35 1.33
N LEU A 210 2.32 -8.40 1.46
CA LEU A 210 3.71 -8.69 1.81
C LEU A 210 3.84 -9.32 3.20
N GLY A 211 3.12 -8.81 4.20
CA GLY A 211 3.11 -9.40 5.53
C GLY A 211 2.64 -10.86 5.54
N GLY A 212 1.63 -11.20 4.72
CA GLY A 212 1.16 -12.57 4.58
C GLY A 212 2.05 -13.47 3.72
N ALA A 213 2.64 -12.92 2.64
CA ALA A 213 3.49 -13.68 1.73
C ALA A 213 4.93 -13.90 2.27
N TYR A 214 5.42 -13.01 3.12
CA TYR A 214 6.77 -13.02 3.65
C TYR A 214 6.80 -12.73 5.17
N PRO A 215 6.12 -13.55 6.00
CA PRO A 215 6.12 -13.37 7.45
C PRO A 215 7.52 -13.61 8.08
N ASP A 216 8.41 -14.29 7.34
CA ASP A 216 9.82 -14.47 7.67
C ASP A 216 10.68 -13.23 7.42
N LEU A 217 10.16 -12.22 6.72
CA LEU A 217 10.85 -10.98 6.39
C LEU A 217 10.21 -9.77 7.07
N PHE A 218 8.88 -9.66 7.06
CA PHE A 218 8.16 -8.52 7.62
C PHE A 218 7.50 -8.90 8.95
N HIS A 219 8.02 -8.36 10.04
CA HIS A 219 7.62 -8.69 11.41
C HIS A 219 6.38 -7.92 11.89
N ALA A 220 6.04 -6.81 11.22
CA ALA A 220 4.76 -6.13 11.39
C ALA A 220 4.35 -5.36 10.13
N VAL A 221 3.05 -5.08 10.03
CA VAL A 221 2.39 -4.39 8.93
C VAL A 221 1.66 -3.16 9.43
N GLY A 222 1.84 -2.01 8.74
CA GLY A 222 1.05 -0.81 8.90
C GLY A 222 0.14 -0.60 7.69
N ALA A 223 -1.17 -0.61 7.88
CA ALA A 223 -2.13 -0.43 6.80
C ALA A 223 -3.01 0.80 7.01
N HIS A 224 -2.84 1.84 6.18
CA HIS A 224 -3.70 3.03 6.21
C HIS A 224 -4.65 3.03 5.02
N SER A 225 -5.97 2.99 5.26
CA SER A 225 -7.02 3.02 4.22
C SER A 225 -6.82 1.94 3.14
N GLY A 226 -6.42 0.72 3.55
CA GLY A 226 -6.08 -0.41 2.68
C GLY A 226 -7.20 -1.43 2.54
N LEU A 227 -6.85 -2.57 1.91
CA LEU A 227 -7.74 -3.71 1.71
C LEU A 227 -7.03 -5.01 2.15
N PRO A 228 -7.78 -6.06 2.56
CA PRO A 228 -7.21 -7.34 2.91
C PRO A 228 -6.60 -8.05 1.69
N ALA A 229 -5.65 -8.93 1.91
CA ALA A 229 -5.12 -9.80 0.86
C ALA A 229 -6.23 -10.72 0.34
N GLY A 230 -6.30 -10.92 -0.98
CA GLY A 230 -7.36 -11.72 -1.60
C GLY A 230 -8.68 -10.97 -1.84
N ALA A 231 -8.78 -9.70 -1.45
CA ALA A 231 -9.99 -8.89 -1.62
C ALA A 231 -10.45 -8.79 -3.08
N ALA A 232 -9.52 -8.88 -4.03
CA ALA A 232 -9.82 -8.82 -5.46
C ALA A 232 -8.94 -9.80 -6.25
N LYS A 233 -9.36 -10.10 -7.48
CA LYS A 233 -8.63 -10.96 -8.43
C LYS A 233 -8.46 -10.32 -9.80
N ASP A 234 -9.08 -9.17 -10.01
CA ASP A 234 -9.09 -8.36 -11.23
C ASP A 234 -9.58 -6.94 -10.92
N VAL A 235 -9.53 -6.05 -11.92
CA VAL A 235 -9.94 -4.64 -11.79
C VAL A 235 -11.41 -4.50 -11.36
N THR A 236 -12.31 -5.33 -11.90
CA THR A 236 -13.75 -5.25 -11.60
C THR A 236 -14.03 -5.59 -10.14
N SER A 237 -13.44 -6.67 -9.64
CA SER A 237 -13.55 -7.06 -8.23
C SER A 237 -12.83 -6.07 -7.30
N ALA A 238 -11.77 -5.38 -7.78
CA ALA A 238 -11.12 -4.33 -7.02
C ALA A 238 -12.06 -3.17 -6.70
N PHE A 239 -12.81 -2.66 -7.69
CA PHE A 239 -13.81 -1.62 -7.44
C PHE A 239 -14.92 -2.07 -6.49
N SER A 240 -15.36 -3.33 -6.61
CA SER A 240 -16.36 -3.90 -5.70
C SER A 240 -15.84 -3.97 -4.26
N ALA A 241 -14.60 -4.42 -4.07
CA ALA A 241 -13.93 -4.48 -2.77
C ALA A 241 -13.72 -3.09 -2.16
N MET A 242 -13.24 -2.12 -2.96
CA MET A 242 -13.10 -0.72 -2.53
C MET A 242 -14.42 -0.13 -2.05
N ALA A 243 -15.54 -0.45 -2.70
CA ALA A 243 -16.88 -0.01 -2.30
C ALA A 243 -17.43 -0.74 -1.06
N GLY A 244 -16.64 -1.59 -0.39
CA GLY A 244 -17.07 -2.32 0.81
C GLY A 244 -18.08 -3.46 0.55
N ARG A 245 -18.27 -3.84 -0.71
CA ARG A 245 -19.03 -5.05 -1.03
C ARG A 245 -18.17 -6.25 -0.73
N GLU A 246 -18.78 -7.38 -0.32
CA GLU A 246 -18.04 -8.56 0.16
C GLU A 246 -16.79 -8.84 -0.69
N ALA A 247 -15.64 -8.54 -0.13
CA ALA A 247 -14.35 -8.86 -0.69
C ALA A 247 -13.97 -10.25 -0.14
N GLY A 248 -13.47 -11.12 -1.01
CA GLY A 248 -12.79 -12.33 -0.56
C GLY A 248 -11.67 -11.97 0.40
N SER A 249 -11.31 -12.89 1.27
CA SER A 249 -10.08 -12.80 2.09
C SER A 249 -9.26 -14.05 1.79
N ALA A 250 -7.97 -13.88 1.55
CA ALA A 250 -7.07 -15.02 1.46
C ALA A 250 -6.80 -15.53 2.89
N PRO A 251 -7.01 -16.83 3.18
CA PRO A 251 -6.66 -17.39 4.48
C PRO A 251 -5.18 -17.17 4.79
N ARG A 252 -4.85 -16.98 6.06
CA ARG A 252 -3.48 -16.88 6.54
C ARG A 252 -3.14 -18.06 7.43
N ASP A 253 -1.98 -18.66 7.17
CA ASP A 253 -1.46 -19.76 7.99
C ASP A 253 -0.66 -19.23 9.20
N THR A 254 -0.22 -17.98 9.13
CA THR A 254 0.59 -17.34 10.17
C THR A 254 0.06 -15.93 10.46
N PRO A 255 -0.24 -15.62 11.73
CA PRO A 255 -0.63 -14.28 12.12
C PRO A 255 0.54 -13.31 11.90
N THR A 256 0.23 -12.09 11.53
CA THR A 256 1.23 -11.03 11.39
C THR A 256 0.78 -9.83 12.23
N ARG A 257 1.65 -9.32 13.09
CA ARG A 257 1.38 -8.10 13.85
C ARG A 257 0.96 -6.98 12.90
N THR A 258 -0.19 -6.38 13.16
CA THR A 258 -0.76 -5.43 12.19
C THR A 258 -1.40 -4.24 12.90
N ILE A 259 -1.01 -3.03 12.50
CA ILE A 259 -1.67 -1.78 12.91
C ILE A 259 -2.44 -1.21 11.71
N VAL A 260 -3.72 -0.91 11.91
CA VAL A 260 -4.65 -0.48 10.86
C VAL A 260 -5.21 0.89 11.19
N PHE A 261 -5.10 1.84 10.28
CA PHE A 261 -5.75 3.14 10.34
C PHE A 261 -6.82 3.24 9.24
N HIS A 262 -8.00 3.73 9.59
CA HIS A 262 -9.05 4.00 8.60
C HIS A 262 -9.93 5.17 9.03
N GLY A 263 -10.27 6.04 8.10
CA GLY A 263 -11.26 7.10 8.33
C GLY A 263 -12.68 6.58 8.11
N ASP A 264 -13.62 6.92 8.97
CA ASP A 264 -15.02 6.50 8.81
C ASP A 264 -15.74 7.25 7.66
N ALA A 265 -15.18 8.38 7.22
CA ALA A 265 -15.66 9.16 6.07
C ALA A 265 -14.87 8.84 4.77
N ASP A 266 -14.09 7.76 4.72
CA ASP A 266 -13.35 7.35 3.52
C ASP A 266 -14.33 6.87 2.43
N ALA A 267 -14.49 7.70 1.39
CA ALA A 267 -15.36 7.42 0.25
C ALA A 267 -14.64 6.73 -0.92
N THR A 268 -13.32 6.53 -0.82
CA THR A 268 -12.48 5.86 -1.83
C THR A 268 -12.33 4.37 -1.51
N VAL A 269 -11.95 4.05 -0.27
CA VAL A 269 -11.87 2.69 0.25
C VAL A 269 -12.77 2.62 1.48
N HIS A 270 -13.88 1.91 1.35
CA HIS A 270 -14.89 1.82 2.42
C HIS A 270 -14.27 1.29 3.73
N PRO A 271 -14.59 1.87 4.91
CA PRO A 271 -13.99 1.52 6.19
C PRO A 271 -14.11 0.04 6.61
N SER A 272 -15.10 -0.67 6.07
CA SER A 272 -15.23 -2.12 6.29
C SER A 272 -14.00 -2.92 5.85
N ASN A 273 -13.18 -2.38 4.93
CA ASN A 273 -11.93 -3.00 4.51
C ASN A 273 -10.88 -2.97 5.63
N GLY A 274 -10.80 -1.89 6.41
CA GLY A 274 -9.96 -1.84 7.61
C GLY A 274 -10.33 -2.94 8.62
N ALA A 275 -11.62 -3.10 8.92
CA ALA A 275 -12.12 -4.18 9.76
C ALA A 275 -11.84 -5.57 9.16
N ALA A 276 -11.85 -5.70 7.83
CA ALA A 276 -11.50 -6.95 7.15
C ALA A 276 -10.00 -7.29 7.27
N ILE A 277 -9.11 -6.28 7.21
CA ILE A 277 -7.67 -6.46 7.48
C ILE A 277 -7.47 -6.96 8.90
N VAL A 278 -8.14 -6.35 9.88
CA VAL A 278 -8.07 -6.77 11.29
C VAL A 278 -8.47 -8.24 11.44
N ARG A 279 -9.62 -8.64 10.90
CA ARG A 279 -10.05 -10.05 10.93
C ARG A 279 -9.02 -10.98 10.30
N GLN A 280 -8.49 -10.63 9.12
CA GLN A 280 -7.48 -11.41 8.43
C GLN A 280 -6.17 -11.53 9.22
N ALA A 281 -5.74 -10.46 9.91
CA ALA A 281 -4.53 -10.47 10.73
C ALA A 281 -4.64 -11.39 11.96
N LEU A 282 -5.86 -11.60 12.44
CA LEU A 282 -6.17 -12.47 13.58
C LEU A 282 -6.40 -13.93 13.17
N GLU A 283 -6.59 -14.23 11.88
CA GLU A 283 -6.73 -15.60 11.37
C GLU A 283 -5.42 -16.38 11.57
N GLY A 284 -5.54 -17.65 11.97
CA GLY A 284 -4.39 -18.55 12.18
C GLY A 284 -3.58 -18.29 13.45
N GLY A 285 -3.97 -17.30 14.25
CA GLY A 285 -3.38 -17.06 15.56
C GLY A 285 -4.01 -17.90 16.67
N PRO A 286 -3.34 -18.03 17.85
CA PRO A 286 -3.95 -18.61 19.04
C PRO A 286 -5.19 -17.82 19.44
N ALA A 287 -6.11 -18.47 20.16
CA ALA A 287 -7.32 -17.79 20.66
C ALA A 287 -6.90 -16.54 21.44
N GLN A 288 -7.46 -15.40 21.03
CA GLN A 288 -7.06 -14.11 21.63
C GLN A 288 -7.48 -14.01 23.07
N SER A 289 -6.59 -13.44 23.83
CA SER A 289 -6.77 -13.36 25.26
C SER A 289 -7.52 -12.09 25.71
N LEU A 290 -7.34 -10.96 25.07
CA LEU A 290 -7.91 -9.70 25.52
C LEU A 290 -8.09 -8.72 24.34
N GLN A 291 -9.28 -8.13 24.24
CA GLN A 291 -9.55 -6.96 23.41
C GLN A 291 -9.87 -5.78 24.31
N THR A 292 -9.26 -4.64 24.04
CA THR A 292 -9.60 -3.37 24.71
C THR A 292 -10.02 -2.35 23.66
N ASP A 293 -11.07 -1.58 24.00
CA ASP A 293 -11.56 -0.48 23.17
C ASP A 293 -11.43 0.83 23.94
N ALA A 294 -10.96 1.87 23.29
CA ALA A 294 -10.86 3.20 23.87
C ALA A 294 -11.29 4.27 22.86
N GLU A 295 -12.13 5.19 23.29
CA GLU A 295 -12.42 6.42 22.55
C GLU A 295 -11.49 7.52 23.03
N ARG A 296 -10.84 8.21 22.09
CA ARG A 296 -9.83 9.24 22.33
C ARG A 296 -9.96 10.37 21.32
N ALA A 297 -9.20 11.44 21.54
CA ALA A 297 -9.08 12.54 20.59
C ALA A 297 -7.61 12.96 20.45
N ALA A 298 -7.19 13.26 19.25
CA ALA A 298 -5.87 13.79 18.95
C ALA A 298 -5.95 14.71 17.72
N GLY A 299 -5.20 15.81 17.72
CA GLY A 299 -5.11 16.71 16.58
C GLY A 299 -6.42 17.37 16.15
N GLY A 300 -7.50 17.23 16.94
CA GLY A 300 -8.82 17.76 16.62
C GLY A 300 -9.78 16.75 15.98
N ARG A 301 -9.41 15.45 15.92
CA ARG A 301 -10.32 14.36 15.56
C ARG A 301 -10.46 13.36 16.70
N SER A 302 -11.69 12.86 16.86
CA SER A 302 -11.96 11.69 17.71
C SER A 302 -11.58 10.41 16.97
N TYR A 303 -11.22 9.38 17.69
CA TYR A 303 -10.98 8.07 17.13
C TYR A 303 -11.31 6.97 18.15
N ARG A 304 -11.63 5.80 17.61
CA ARG A 304 -11.74 4.57 18.39
C ARG A 304 -10.51 3.71 18.14
N LEU A 305 -9.83 3.34 19.20
CA LEU A 305 -8.72 2.39 19.15
C LEU A 305 -9.18 1.06 19.75
N SER A 306 -9.10 -0.01 18.96
CA SER A 306 -9.29 -1.38 19.42
C SER A 306 -7.94 -2.10 19.38
N THR A 307 -7.47 -2.62 20.51
CA THR A 307 -6.21 -3.35 20.61
C THR A 307 -6.50 -4.80 20.98
N THR A 308 -5.95 -5.73 20.20
CA THR A 308 -6.00 -7.17 20.47
C THR A 308 -4.59 -7.65 20.83
N TYR A 309 -4.50 -8.39 21.91
CA TYR A 309 -3.25 -8.93 22.43
C TYR A 309 -3.14 -10.42 22.10
N ASP A 310 -1.94 -10.91 21.93
CA ASP A 310 -1.64 -12.33 21.79
C ASP A 310 -1.68 -13.05 23.17
N ALA A 311 -1.37 -14.35 23.15
CA ALA A 311 -1.38 -15.16 24.38
C ALA A 311 -0.30 -14.74 25.40
N ASP A 312 0.76 -14.09 24.93
CA ASP A 312 1.89 -13.63 25.74
C ASP A 312 1.71 -12.19 26.25
N GLY A 313 0.60 -11.55 25.84
CA GLY A 313 0.23 -10.20 26.24
C GLY A 313 0.87 -9.09 25.39
N ALA A 314 1.48 -9.43 24.23
CA ALA A 314 1.97 -8.44 23.30
C ALA A 314 0.85 -7.93 22.37
N GLU A 315 0.97 -6.69 21.92
CA GLU A 315 0.03 -6.08 20.97
C GLU A 315 0.13 -6.79 19.61
N ALA A 316 -0.87 -7.61 19.28
CA ALA A 316 -0.95 -8.35 18.03
C ALA A 316 -1.59 -7.52 16.94
N VAL A 317 -2.73 -6.88 17.20
CA VAL A 317 -3.45 -6.05 16.22
C VAL A 317 -4.00 -4.79 16.89
N GLU A 318 -3.78 -3.66 16.23
CA GLU A 318 -4.45 -2.40 16.54
C GLU A 318 -5.33 -1.93 15.40
N HIS A 319 -6.51 -1.41 15.71
CA HIS A 319 -7.41 -0.79 14.75
C HIS A 319 -7.81 0.62 15.20
N TRP A 320 -7.40 1.61 14.43
CA TRP A 320 -7.68 3.02 14.63
C TRP A 320 -8.76 3.46 13.65
N LEU A 321 -10.00 3.63 14.12
CA LEU A 321 -11.10 4.18 13.33
C LEU A 321 -11.25 5.67 13.65
N ILE A 322 -10.96 6.54 12.67
CA ILE A 322 -10.82 7.99 12.87
C ILE A 322 -12.06 8.71 12.33
N GLU A 323 -12.74 9.46 13.20
CA GLU A 323 -13.97 10.15 12.90
C GLU A 323 -13.77 11.30 11.90
N GLY A 324 -14.59 11.34 10.85
CA GLY A 324 -14.58 12.36 9.82
C GLY A 324 -13.32 12.41 8.95
N LEU A 325 -12.39 11.45 9.09
CA LEU A 325 -11.24 11.34 8.21
C LEU A 325 -11.67 10.73 6.87
N GLY A 326 -11.31 11.39 5.77
CA GLY A 326 -11.45 10.87 4.41
C GLY A 326 -10.31 9.93 4.02
N HIS A 327 -10.07 9.80 2.70
CA HIS A 327 -8.98 8.97 2.16
C HIS A 327 -7.65 9.71 2.22
N ALA A 328 -7.05 9.79 3.42
CA ALA A 328 -5.83 10.56 3.66
C ALA A 328 -5.04 9.98 4.83
N TRP A 329 -3.71 10.17 4.83
CA TRP A 329 -2.81 9.79 5.92
C TRP A 329 -3.07 10.66 7.15
N SER A 330 -3.44 10.06 8.25
CA SER A 330 -3.78 10.75 9.51
C SER A 330 -2.53 11.32 10.18
N GLY A 331 -2.61 12.56 10.65
CA GLY A 331 -1.47 13.27 11.26
C GLY A 331 -0.38 13.65 10.27
N GLY A 332 -0.64 13.49 8.95
CA GLY A 332 0.36 13.73 7.91
C GLY A 332 0.66 15.21 7.68
N GLN A 333 1.77 15.47 6.99
CA GLN A 333 2.24 16.82 6.68
C GLN A 333 1.51 17.40 5.46
N PRO A 334 0.99 18.65 5.54
CA PRO A 334 0.23 19.25 4.44
C PRO A 334 1.03 19.46 3.14
N ALA A 335 2.35 19.37 3.19
CA ALA A 335 3.22 19.49 2.02
C ALA A 335 3.20 18.25 1.13
N GLY A 336 2.73 17.10 1.62
CA GLY A 336 2.51 15.89 0.83
C GLY A 336 1.05 15.73 0.45
N SER A 337 0.78 14.99 -0.63
CA SER A 337 -0.57 14.71 -1.08
C SER A 337 -1.25 13.63 -0.22
N TYR A 338 -2.58 13.58 -0.23
CA TYR A 338 -3.39 12.62 0.53
C TYR A 338 -3.04 12.59 2.02
N THR A 339 -2.90 13.74 2.64
CA THR A 339 -2.62 13.90 4.07
C THR A 339 -3.72 14.69 4.77
N ASP A 340 -3.94 14.41 6.04
CA ASP A 340 -4.79 15.19 6.93
C ASP A 340 -4.00 15.47 8.22
N PRO A 341 -3.64 16.74 8.49
CA PRO A 341 -2.86 17.08 9.69
C PRO A 341 -3.65 16.99 10.99
N LYS A 342 -4.95 16.75 10.90
CA LYS A 342 -5.84 16.56 12.03
C LYS A 342 -5.97 15.06 12.35
N GLY A 343 -5.87 14.70 13.63
CA GLY A 343 -6.02 13.32 14.06
C GLY A 343 -4.73 12.76 14.66
N PRO A 344 -4.75 11.47 15.01
CA PRO A 344 -3.57 10.80 15.53
C PRO A 344 -2.47 10.76 14.47
N ASP A 345 -1.20 10.87 14.90
CA ASP A 345 -0.04 10.73 14.02
C ASP A 345 0.17 9.24 13.69
N ALA A 346 -0.33 8.83 12.51
CA ALA A 346 -0.25 7.44 12.07
C ALA A 346 1.20 6.96 11.93
N SER A 347 2.13 7.82 11.53
CA SER A 347 3.54 7.47 11.41
C SER A 347 4.18 7.20 12.78
N ALA A 348 3.96 8.08 13.74
CA ALA A 348 4.47 7.91 15.09
C ALA A 348 3.90 6.65 15.78
N GLU A 349 2.60 6.41 15.62
CA GLU A 349 1.96 5.22 16.19
C GLU A 349 2.39 3.91 15.51
N MET A 350 2.62 3.93 14.18
CA MET A 350 3.22 2.79 13.49
C MET A 350 4.64 2.50 14.01
N VAL A 351 5.47 3.54 14.18
CA VAL A 351 6.82 3.38 14.73
C VAL A 351 6.77 2.85 16.16
N ARG A 352 5.89 3.39 17.01
CA ARG A 352 5.66 2.85 18.37
C ARG A 352 5.32 1.35 18.30
N PHE A 353 4.33 0.98 17.49
CA PHE A 353 3.86 -0.40 17.35
C PHE A 353 4.96 -1.32 16.81
N PHE A 354 5.71 -0.89 15.78
CA PHE A 354 6.74 -1.71 15.15
C PHE A 354 7.91 -2.02 16.07
N PHE A 355 8.37 -1.02 16.82
CA PHE A 355 9.54 -1.15 17.67
C PHE A 355 9.23 -1.52 19.13
N SER A 356 7.94 -1.64 19.50
CA SER A 356 7.58 -2.21 20.80
C SER A 356 8.08 -3.66 20.90
N PRO A 357 8.52 -4.09 22.10
CA PRO A 357 8.99 -5.46 22.31
C PRO A 357 7.93 -6.47 21.89
N SER A 358 8.32 -7.44 21.06
CA SER A 358 7.58 -8.70 20.95
C SER A 358 8.01 -9.54 22.15
N SER A 359 7.07 -10.04 22.91
CA SER A 359 7.33 -10.88 24.08
C SER A 359 8.09 -12.14 23.69
#